data_dec8e5ad15cdf0edf63243348c17c6f2
#
_entry.id   dec8e5ad15cdf0edf63243348c17c6f2
#
_cell.length_a   1.000
_cell.length_b   1.000
_cell.length_c   1.000
_cell.angle_alpha   90.00
_cell.angle_beta   90.00
_cell.angle_gamma   90.00
#
_symmetry.space_group_name_H-M   'P 1'
#
loop_
_entity.id
_entity.type
_entity.pdbx_description
1 polymer ?
#
loop_
_entity_poly.entity_id
_entity_poly.type
_entity_poly.pdbx_seq_one_letter_code
_entity_poly.pdbx_strand_id
1 'polypeptide(L)'
;MPEISASVGKGGINRKPDVTLVQHLLNAHVRAMGLPVLAEDGGIGDKTEDAIVRYQQMVLGNRDLDGRIDVGGGTWKALVAGRTVAPPSPPPAPQPAPASQLSGSAWWHANQGNYPNSGKLADLSSPFREKAMRFVEALRAAGAEVTVSATLRNRTRAHLMHYSWKVAHGSTAPAAVPAVAGCAIQWDHGDSTRSKRGAQEMVDLFGIVFEPALTSLHIQGEAVDMNISWSGTLSILDANGVRHAIGAPRSGEANRDLHAVGATYGVKKLLSDAPHWSSTGH
;
A
#
# COMPACT_ATOMS: atom_id res chain seq x y z
N MET A 1 -16.21 -0.38 43.10
CA MET A 1 -15.54 -0.60 41.84
C MET A 1 -15.45 0.73 41.13
N PRO A 2 -14.42 1.01 40.36
CA PRO A 2 -14.40 2.25 39.59
C PRO A 2 -15.59 2.31 38.64
N GLU A 3 -16.17 3.48 38.48
CA GLU A 3 -17.34 3.69 37.61
C GLU A 3 -17.11 4.95 36.76
N ILE A 4 -17.51 4.90 35.48
CA ILE A 4 -17.62 6.09 34.63
C ILE A 4 -19.03 6.65 34.70
N SER A 5 -19.14 7.96 34.70
CA SER A 5 -20.44 8.65 34.77
C SER A 5 -21.03 8.98 33.42
N ALA A 6 -20.22 8.88 32.35
CA ALA A 6 -20.62 9.14 30.96
C ALA A 6 -19.80 8.28 29.99
N SER A 7 -20.25 8.19 28.75
CA SER A 7 -19.55 7.45 27.68
C SER A 7 -18.22 8.11 27.30
N VAL A 8 -17.23 7.28 26.99
CA VAL A 8 -15.87 7.68 26.61
C VAL A 8 -15.52 7.11 25.23
N GLY A 9 -14.89 7.90 24.37
CA GLY A 9 -14.46 7.51 23.03
C GLY A 9 -15.27 8.18 21.94
N LYS A 10 -15.28 7.59 20.76
CA LYS A 10 -15.87 8.14 19.56
C LYS A 10 -17.35 8.46 19.71
N GLY A 11 -17.70 9.74 19.58
CA GLY A 11 -19.08 10.20 19.77
C GLY A 11 -19.59 10.11 21.22
N GLY A 12 -18.71 9.86 22.19
CA GLY A 12 -19.04 9.85 23.60
C GLY A 12 -19.11 11.25 24.22
N ILE A 13 -19.63 11.33 25.46
CA ILE A 13 -19.71 12.59 26.23
C ILE A 13 -18.31 13.04 26.68
N ASN A 14 -17.39 12.12 26.89
CA ASN A 14 -15.95 12.35 27.13
C ASN A 14 -15.66 13.28 28.32
N ARG A 15 -16.32 13.05 29.44
CA ARG A 15 -16.02 13.81 30.68
C ARG A 15 -14.58 13.54 31.12
N LYS A 16 -13.84 14.59 31.43
CA LYS A 16 -12.40 14.51 31.73
C LYS A 16 -12.06 13.45 32.80
N PRO A 17 -12.76 13.32 33.93
CA PRO A 17 -12.47 12.27 34.91
C PRO A 17 -12.71 10.85 34.35
N ASP A 18 -13.76 10.67 33.54
CA ASP A 18 -14.07 9.36 32.94
C ASP A 18 -13.03 8.97 31.92
N VAL A 19 -12.57 9.93 31.09
CA VAL A 19 -11.50 9.71 30.12
C VAL A 19 -10.20 9.35 30.81
N THR A 20 -9.81 10.08 31.87
CA THR A 20 -8.60 9.77 32.66
C THR A 20 -8.65 8.35 33.22
N LEU A 21 -9.79 7.94 33.76
CA LEU A 21 -9.96 6.59 34.32
C LEU A 21 -9.85 5.53 33.24
N VAL A 22 -10.44 5.77 32.04
CA VAL A 22 -10.34 4.87 30.90
C VAL A 22 -8.90 4.78 30.38
N GLN A 23 -8.19 5.91 30.23
CA GLN A 23 -6.77 5.94 29.85
C GLN A 23 -5.92 5.13 30.84
N HIS A 24 -6.14 5.31 32.15
CA HIS A 24 -5.46 4.53 33.22
C HIS A 24 -5.69 3.01 33.04
N LEU A 25 -6.95 2.60 32.86
CA LEU A 25 -7.27 1.18 32.72
C LEU A 25 -6.71 0.58 31.41
N LEU A 26 -6.76 1.34 30.31
CA LEU A 26 -6.19 0.91 29.02
C LEU A 26 -4.66 0.79 29.08
N ASN A 27 -3.98 1.62 29.88
CA ASN A 27 -2.52 1.57 30.02
C ASN A 27 -2.01 0.23 30.56
N ALA A 28 -2.82 -0.51 31.32
CA ALA A 28 -2.48 -1.88 31.72
C ALA A 28 -2.39 -2.85 30.52
N HIS A 29 -2.94 -2.48 29.37
CA HIS A 29 -3.06 -3.33 28.17
C HIS A 29 -2.27 -2.85 26.97
N VAL A 30 -1.83 -1.57 26.92
CA VAL A 30 -1.19 -0.96 25.74
C VAL A 30 0.01 -1.74 25.23
N ARG A 31 0.82 -2.32 26.12
CA ARG A 31 1.98 -3.12 25.73
C ARG A 31 1.57 -4.39 24.96
N ALA A 32 0.54 -5.08 25.44
CA ALA A 32 0.01 -6.27 24.77
C ALA A 32 -0.69 -5.94 23.44
N MET A 33 -1.21 -4.71 23.34
CA MET A 33 -1.84 -4.19 22.12
C MET A 33 -0.84 -3.64 21.10
N GLY A 34 0.46 -3.54 21.44
CA GLY A 34 1.48 -2.94 20.58
C GLY A 34 1.35 -1.41 20.46
N LEU A 35 0.75 -0.75 21.46
CA LEU A 35 0.50 0.68 21.47
C LEU A 35 1.40 1.41 22.47
N PRO A 36 1.69 2.71 22.26
CA PRO A 36 2.38 3.54 23.24
C PRO A 36 1.50 3.77 24.47
N VAL A 37 2.13 4.06 25.61
CA VAL A 37 1.43 4.46 26.83
C VAL A 37 0.64 5.75 26.58
N LEU A 38 -0.63 5.75 27.00
CA LEU A 38 -1.50 6.92 26.91
C LEU A 38 -1.16 7.92 28.03
N ALA A 39 -1.19 9.21 27.71
CA ALA A 39 -1.21 10.25 28.70
C ALA A 39 -2.56 10.20 29.45
N GLU A 40 -2.51 10.17 30.79
CA GLU A 40 -3.73 10.15 31.62
C GLU A 40 -4.20 11.60 31.90
N ASP A 41 -4.38 12.36 30.82
CA ASP A 41 -4.69 13.79 30.84
C ASP A 41 -6.18 14.10 30.77
N GLY A 42 -7.01 13.07 30.56
CA GLY A 42 -8.44 13.18 30.40
C GLY A 42 -8.87 13.82 29.08
N GLY A 43 -7.96 13.95 28.13
CA GLY A 43 -8.25 14.36 26.75
C GLY A 43 -8.59 13.15 25.89
N ILE A 44 -9.67 13.27 25.10
CA ILE A 44 -9.94 12.29 24.06
C ILE A 44 -9.26 12.72 22.76
N GLY A 45 -8.48 11.83 22.18
CA GLY A 45 -7.81 12.03 20.90
C GLY A 45 -7.57 10.69 20.25
N ASP A 46 -7.06 10.72 19.01
CA ASP A 46 -6.86 9.54 18.14
C ASP A 46 -6.18 8.38 18.90
N LYS A 47 -5.15 8.66 19.70
CA LYS A 47 -4.44 7.62 20.47
C LYS A 47 -5.34 6.90 21.48
N THR A 48 -6.23 7.64 22.15
CA THR A 48 -7.16 7.05 23.11
C THR A 48 -8.28 6.29 22.40
N GLU A 49 -8.80 6.81 21.29
CA GLU A 49 -9.80 6.14 20.46
C GLU A 49 -9.23 4.86 19.83
N ASP A 50 -8.03 4.90 19.28
CA ASP A 50 -7.33 3.72 18.76
C ASP A 50 -7.11 2.65 19.81
N ALA A 51 -6.77 3.06 21.04
CA ALA A 51 -6.59 2.12 22.14
C ALA A 51 -7.91 1.46 22.56
N ILE A 52 -9.03 2.19 22.54
CA ILE A 52 -10.36 1.63 22.79
C ILE A 52 -10.72 0.60 21.70
N VAL A 53 -10.60 0.97 20.42
CA VAL A 53 -10.88 0.06 19.29
C VAL A 53 -10.01 -1.19 19.38
N ARG A 54 -8.73 -1.01 19.68
CA ARG A 54 -7.78 -2.13 19.78
C ARG A 54 -8.10 -3.06 20.93
N TYR A 55 -8.48 -2.51 22.08
CA TYR A 55 -8.93 -3.30 23.23
C TYR A 55 -10.22 -4.07 22.91
N GLN A 56 -11.22 -3.43 22.31
CA GLN A 56 -12.46 -4.07 21.85
C GLN A 56 -12.15 -5.24 20.92
N GLN A 57 -11.28 -5.02 19.93
CA GLN A 57 -10.88 -6.05 18.98
C GLN A 57 -10.24 -7.27 19.65
N MET A 58 -9.31 -7.05 20.58
CA MET A 58 -8.50 -8.11 21.17
C MET A 58 -9.19 -8.85 22.32
N VAL A 59 -10.12 -8.20 23.03
CA VAL A 59 -10.78 -8.75 24.22
C VAL A 59 -12.22 -9.18 23.95
N LEU A 60 -12.93 -8.45 23.09
CA LEU A 60 -14.34 -8.73 22.76
C LEU A 60 -14.52 -9.41 21.39
N GLY A 61 -13.43 -9.55 20.63
CA GLY A 61 -13.46 -10.03 19.26
C GLY A 61 -14.00 -8.99 18.29
N ASN A 62 -14.29 -9.40 17.04
CA ASN A 62 -14.78 -8.46 15.99
C ASN A 62 -16.26 -8.05 16.15
N ARG A 63 -16.77 -8.02 17.38
CA ARG A 63 -18.12 -7.57 17.68
C ARG A 63 -18.03 -6.19 18.34
N ASP A 64 -18.79 -5.24 17.83
CA ASP A 64 -18.95 -3.89 18.38
C ASP A 64 -17.65 -3.06 18.49
N LEU A 65 -16.93 -2.91 17.36
CA LEU A 65 -15.74 -2.05 17.25
C LEU A 65 -16.14 -0.59 16.99
N ASP A 66 -16.94 -0.02 17.89
CA ASP A 66 -17.47 1.35 17.76
C ASP A 66 -16.51 2.43 18.27
N GLY A 67 -15.41 2.04 18.91
CA GLY A 67 -14.43 2.97 19.51
C GLY A 67 -14.98 3.72 20.72
N ARG A 68 -16.09 3.21 21.36
CA ARG A 68 -16.75 3.85 22.48
C ARG A 68 -16.91 2.89 23.66
N ILE A 69 -16.81 3.44 24.84
CA ILE A 69 -17.05 2.76 26.10
C ILE A 69 -18.26 3.39 26.76
N ASP A 70 -19.38 2.65 26.78
CA ASP A 70 -20.60 3.09 27.44
C ASP A 70 -20.64 2.69 28.93
N VAL A 71 -21.34 3.49 29.72
CA VAL A 71 -21.58 3.20 31.14
C VAL A 71 -22.26 1.84 31.30
N GLY A 72 -21.62 0.93 32.01
CA GLY A 72 -22.11 -0.44 32.20
C GLY A 72 -22.10 -1.29 30.93
N GLY A 73 -21.53 -0.80 29.82
CA GLY A 73 -21.40 -1.53 28.55
C GLY A 73 -20.42 -2.70 28.61
N GLY A 74 -20.38 -3.50 27.53
CA GLY A 74 -19.51 -4.69 27.44
C GLY A 74 -18.04 -4.39 27.58
N THR A 75 -17.56 -3.34 26.90
CA THR A 75 -16.15 -2.88 26.97
C THR A 75 -15.80 -2.41 28.39
N TRP A 76 -16.69 -1.63 29.02
CA TRP A 76 -16.50 -1.18 30.41
C TRP A 76 -16.38 -2.35 31.39
N LYS A 77 -17.33 -3.29 31.33
CA LYS A 77 -17.31 -4.49 32.17
C LYS A 77 -16.04 -5.31 32.00
N ALA A 78 -15.55 -5.44 30.75
CA ALA A 78 -14.32 -6.17 30.48
C ALA A 78 -13.08 -5.46 31.05
N LEU A 79 -12.99 -4.14 30.94
CA LEU A 79 -11.89 -3.33 31.50
C LEU A 79 -11.85 -3.42 33.02
N VAL A 80 -12.99 -3.21 33.70
CA VAL A 80 -13.07 -3.23 35.18
C VAL A 80 -12.88 -4.64 35.72
N ALA A 81 -13.32 -5.69 35.00
CA ALA A 81 -13.07 -7.07 35.37
C ALA A 81 -11.61 -7.51 35.13
N GLY A 82 -10.73 -6.60 34.67
CA GLY A 82 -9.34 -6.91 34.36
C GLY A 82 -9.18 -8.01 33.31
N ARG A 83 -10.12 -8.10 32.36
CA ARG A 83 -9.95 -9.02 31.22
C ARG A 83 -8.72 -8.62 30.46
N THR A 84 -7.69 -9.43 30.60
CA THR A 84 -6.41 -9.22 29.95
C THR A 84 -6.54 -9.52 28.45
N VAL A 85 -5.94 -8.65 27.66
CA VAL A 85 -5.54 -9.02 26.31
C VAL A 85 -4.63 -10.24 26.44
N ALA A 86 -5.05 -11.39 25.96
CA ALA A 86 -4.16 -12.54 25.92
C ALA A 86 -2.90 -12.13 25.17
N PRO A 87 -1.69 -12.35 25.73
CA PRO A 87 -0.48 -12.11 24.97
C PRO A 87 -0.65 -12.91 23.66
N PRO A 88 -0.26 -12.32 22.50
CA PRO A 88 -0.28 -13.09 21.26
C PRO A 88 0.44 -14.40 21.56
N SER A 89 -0.25 -15.52 21.32
CA SER A 89 0.38 -16.83 21.43
C SER A 89 1.72 -16.77 20.72
N PRO A 90 2.83 -17.20 21.35
CA PRO A 90 4.09 -17.23 20.61
C PRO A 90 3.79 -17.93 19.29
N PRO A 91 4.23 -17.38 18.15
CA PRO A 91 4.00 -18.02 16.87
C PRO A 91 4.42 -19.49 17.04
N PRO A 92 3.61 -20.45 16.60
CA PRO A 92 4.02 -21.86 16.64
C PRO A 92 5.42 -21.93 16.05
N ALA A 93 6.31 -22.65 16.73
CA ALA A 93 7.69 -22.82 16.23
C ALA A 93 7.60 -23.15 14.73
N PRO A 94 8.37 -22.47 13.85
CA PRO A 94 8.19 -22.61 12.43
C PRO A 94 8.22 -24.09 12.05
N GLN A 95 7.08 -24.67 11.76
CA GLN A 95 7.06 -25.94 11.05
C GLN A 95 7.73 -25.66 9.70
N PRO A 96 8.66 -26.52 9.24
CA PRO A 96 9.25 -26.33 7.92
C PRO A 96 8.10 -26.17 6.93
N ALA A 97 8.04 -25.01 6.27
CA ALA A 97 7.01 -24.74 5.31
C ALA A 97 7.02 -25.83 4.23
N PRO A 98 5.86 -26.26 3.73
CA PRO A 98 5.81 -27.13 2.57
C PRO A 98 6.69 -26.54 1.46
N ALA A 99 7.45 -27.38 0.76
CA ALA A 99 8.34 -26.94 -0.31
C ALA A 99 7.64 -26.03 -1.35
N SER A 100 6.32 -26.20 -1.50
CA SER A 100 5.46 -25.37 -2.34
C SER A 100 5.25 -23.93 -1.83
N GLN A 101 5.61 -23.61 -0.58
CA GLN A 101 5.50 -22.27 -0.02
C GLN A 101 6.85 -21.52 0.07
N LEU A 102 7.96 -22.21 -0.15
CA LEU A 102 9.27 -21.58 -0.12
C LEU A 102 9.46 -20.61 -1.29
N SER A 103 9.99 -19.42 -1.00
CA SER A 103 10.32 -18.42 -2.02
C SER A 103 11.24 -18.99 -3.10
N GLY A 104 11.07 -18.53 -4.34
CA GLY A 104 11.88 -18.98 -5.48
C GLY A 104 11.05 -19.07 -6.76
N SER A 105 11.70 -19.55 -7.82
CA SER A 105 11.10 -19.65 -9.15
C SER A 105 9.83 -20.50 -9.18
N ALA A 106 9.86 -21.66 -8.52
CA ALA A 106 8.72 -22.57 -8.46
C ALA A 106 7.50 -21.92 -7.80
N TRP A 107 7.72 -21.22 -6.66
CA TRP A 107 6.65 -20.48 -5.98
C TRP A 107 6.06 -19.40 -6.87
N TRP A 108 6.94 -18.60 -7.51
CA TRP A 108 6.48 -17.52 -8.37
C TRP A 108 5.68 -18.02 -9.56
N HIS A 109 6.15 -19.04 -10.27
CA HIS A 109 5.41 -19.61 -11.40
C HIS A 109 4.04 -20.13 -11.01
N ALA A 110 3.90 -20.73 -9.83
CA ALA A 110 2.63 -21.22 -9.31
C ALA A 110 1.66 -20.11 -8.88
N ASN A 111 2.17 -18.94 -8.46
CA ASN A 111 1.36 -17.90 -7.81
C ASN A 111 1.26 -16.56 -8.58
N GLN A 112 2.05 -16.35 -9.65
CA GLN A 112 2.11 -15.07 -10.36
C GLN A 112 0.74 -14.58 -10.88
N GLY A 113 -0.16 -15.49 -11.23
CA GLY A 113 -1.51 -15.17 -11.67
C GLY A 113 -2.37 -14.47 -10.60
N ASN A 114 -2.03 -14.64 -9.31
CA ASN A 114 -2.72 -14.00 -8.20
C ASN A 114 -2.29 -12.53 -8.00
N TYR A 115 -1.16 -12.13 -8.62
CA TYR A 115 -0.56 -10.80 -8.44
C TYR A 115 -0.27 -10.12 -9.78
N PRO A 116 -1.28 -9.92 -10.65
CA PRO A 116 -1.07 -9.33 -11.97
C PRO A 116 -0.72 -7.85 -11.85
N ASN A 117 0.14 -7.37 -12.75
CA ASN A 117 0.18 -5.95 -13.08
C ASN A 117 -0.84 -5.68 -14.19
N SER A 118 -1.36 -4.47 -14.25
CA SER A 118 -2.24 -4.05 -15.33
C SER A 118 -1.52 -3.18 -16.37
N GLY A 119 -1.94 -3.31 -17.62
CA GLY A 119 -1.66 -2.36 -18.72
C GLY A 119 -2.93 -1.66 -19.21
N LYS A 120 -4.05 -1.74 -18.45
CA LYS A 120 -5.34 -1.15 -18.85
C LYS A 120 -5.54 0.20 -18.17
N LEU A 121 -5.83 1.24 -18.94
CA LEU A 121 -6.14 2.58 -18.41
C LEU A 121 -7.34 2.57 -17.44
N ALA A 122 -8.30 1.65 -17.65
CA ALA A 122 -9.47 1.50 -16.79
C ALA A 122 -9.13 1.12 -15.34
N ASP A 123 -7.96 0.52 -15.10
CA ASP A 123 -7.52 0.08 -13.78
C ASP A 123 -6.77 1.19 -13.00
N LEU A 124 -6.53 2.35 -13.62
CA LEU A 124 -6.01 3.53 -12.94
C LEU A 124 -7.03 4.07 -11.92
N SER A 125 -6.54 4.79 -10.92
CA SER A 125 -7.38 5.42 -9.90
C SER A 125 -7.95 6.76 -10.41
N SER A 126 -9.21 7.07 -10.06
CA SER A 126 -9.80 8.39 -10.28
C SER A 126 -9.16 9.43 -9.34
N PRO A 127 -8.91 10.68 -9.75
CA PRO A 127 -9.26 11.27 -11.06
C PRO A 127 -8.17 11.12 -12.13
N PHE A 128 -7.05 10.42 -11.86
CA PHE A 128 -5.96 10.29 -12.83
C PHE A 128 -6.36 9.42 -14.03
N ARG A 129 -7.21 8.42 -13.81
CA ARG A 129 -7.75 7.57 -14.87
C ARG A 129 -8.41 8.40 -15.98
N GLU A 130 -9.32 9.29 -15.64
CA GLU A 130 -10.05 10.13 -16.59
C GLU A 130 -9.11 11.07 -17.34
N LYS A 131 -8.11 11.60 -16.66
CA LYS A 131 -7.06 12.47 -17.24
C LYS A 131 -6.22 11.69 -18.25
N ALA A 132 -5.71 10.52 -17.88
CA ALA A 132 -4.91 9.67 -18.75
C ALA A 132 -5.70 9.18 -19.98
N MET A 133 -6.95 8.79 -19.79
CA MET A 133 -7.83 8.37 -20.89
C MET A 133 -8.04 9.50 -21.91
N ARG A 134 -8.37 10.72 -21.44
CA ARG A 134 -8.55 11.89 -22.32
C ARG A 134 -7.28 12.24 -23.09
N PHE A 135 -6.12 12.17 -22.44
CA PHE A 135 -4.83 12.43 -23.09
C PHE A 135 -4.52 11.39 -24.17
N VAL A 136 -4.69 10.09 -23.86
CA VAL A 136 -4.48 9.01 -24.83
C VAL A 136 -5.47 9.10 -26.00
N GLU A 137 -6.71 9.47 -25.74
CA GLU A 137 -7.71 9.70 -26.78
C GLU A 137 -7.30 10.86 -27.71
N ALA A 138 -6.85 11.98 -27.14
CA ALA A 138 -6.37 13.13 -27.92
C ALA A 138 -5.14 12.78 -28.79
N LEU A 139 -4.21 11.98 -28.25
CA LEU A 139 -3.05 11.47 -29.00
C LEU A 139 -3.48 10.62 -30.18
N ARG A 140 -4.36 9.65 -29.97
CA ARG A 140 -4.84 8.75 -31.03
C ARG A 140 -5.68 9.47 -32.07
N ALA A 141 -6.52 10.42 -31.65
CA ALA A 141 -7.29 11.25 -32.55
C ALA A 141 -6.40 12.15 -33.42
N ALA A 142 -5.23 12.54 -32.96
CA ALA A 142 -4.22 13.27 -33.69
C ALA A 142 -3.36 12.38 -34.63
N GLY A 143 -3.52 11.06 -34.57
CA GLY A 143 -2.79 10.09 -35.40
C GLY A 143 -1.49 9.57 -34.75
N ALA A 144 -1.30 9.74 -33.45
CA ALA A 144 -0.18 9.13 -32.73
C ALA A 144 -0.46 7.65 -32.44
N GLU A 145 0.60 6.85 -32.52
CA GLU A 145 0.62 5.48 -32.02
C GLU A 145 0.90 5.52 -30.50
N VAL A 146 0.03 4.90 -29.72
CA VAL A 146 0.16 4.84 -28.24
C VAL A 146 0.03 3.41 -27.77
N THR A 147 1.12 2.88 -27.21
CA THR A 147 1.17 1.56 -26.58
C THR A 147 1.31 1.75 -25.08
N VAL A 148 0.31 1.33 -24.32
CA VAL A 148 0.36 1.33 -22.85
C VAL A 148 0.94 0.00 -22.37
N SER A 149 2.05 0.06 -21.62
CA SER A 149 2.77 -1.12 -21.13
C SER A 149 2.50 -1.42 -19.65
N ALA A 150 2.29 -0.38 -18.82
CA ALA A 150 1.95 -0.56 -17.41
C ALA A 150 1.03 0.56 -16.89
N THR A 151 0.14 0.19 -15.97
CA THR A 151 -0.76 1.12 -15.26
C THR A 151 -0.73 0.83 -13.77
N LEU A 152 -1.67 0.01 -13.28
CA LEU A 152 -1.75 -0.35 -11.87
C LEU A 152 -0.80 -1.50 -11.54
N ARG A 153 0.08 -1.28 -10.57
CA ARG A 153 0.94 -2.32 -10.00
C ARG A 153 0.27 -2.95 -8.78
N ASN A 154 0.13 -4.27 -8.78
CA ASN A 154 -0.38 -5.00 -7.63
C ASN A 154 0.53 -4.78 -6.40
N ARG A 155 -0.06 -4.37 -5.26
CA ARG A 155 0.70 -4.07 -4.02
C ARG A 155 1.48 -5.27 -3.50
N THR A 156 0.89 -6.46 -3.54
CA THR A 156 1.57 -7.69 -3.12
C THR A 156 2.72 -8.02 -4.06
N ARG A 157 2.55 -7.83 -5.38
CA ARG A 157 3.66 -8.00 -6.33
C ARG A 157 4.80 -7.01 -6.05
N ALA A 158 4.49 -5.75 -5.76
CA ALA A 158 5.51 -4.76 -5.38
C ALA A 158 6.25 -5.16 -4.10
N HIS A 159 5.54 -5.68 -3.11
CA HIS A 159 6.12 -6.24 -1.89
C HIS A 159 7.04 -7.44 -2.19
N LEU A 160 6.60 -8.38 -3.02
CA LEU A 160 7.40 -9.52 -3.44
C LEU A 160 8.68 -9.10 -4.17
N MET A 161 8.60 -8.13 -5.08
CA MET A 161 9.74 -7.58 -5.79
C MET A 161 10.74 -6.91 -4.84
N HIS A 162 10.26 -6.07 -3.92
CA HIS A 162 11.10 -5.36 -2.95
C HIS A 162 11.83 -6.32 -2.02
N TYR A 163 11.11 -7.27 -1.41
CA TYR A 163 11.73 -8.18 -0.45
C TYR A 163 12.54 -9.30 -1.09
N SER A 164 12.25 -9.71 -2.32
CA SER A 164 13.16 -10.60 -3.06
C SER A 164 14.52 -9.93 -3.25
N TRP A 165 14.54 -8.64 -3.63
CA TRP A 165 15.79 -7.87 -3.72
C TRP A 165 16.51 -7.80 -2.37
N LYS A 166 15.80 -7.38 -1.30
CA LYS A 166 16.42 -7.19 0.02
C LYS A 166 16.96 -8.47 0.64
N VAL A 167 16.25 -9.59 0.49
CA VAL A 167 16.71 -10.89 0.99
C VAL A 167 17.89 -11.40 0.17
N ALA A 168 17.83 -11.32 -1.15
CA ALA A 168 18.92 -11.74 -2.04
C ALA A 168 20.22 -10.99 -1.73
N HIS A 169 20.14 -9.67 -1.52
CA HIS A 169 21.30 -8.83 -1.21
C HIS A 169 21.66 -8.79 0.28
N GLY A 170 20.91 -9.50 1.14
CA GLY A 170 21.21 -9.62 2.56
C GLY A 170 20.91 -8.36 3.40
N SER A 171 20.18 -7.39 2.85
CA SER A 171 19.75 -6.18 3.57
C SER A 171 18.52 -6.39 4.45
N THR A 172 17.83 -7.53 4.33
CA THR A 172 16.76 -7.98 5.21
C THR A 172 16.92 -9.47 5.49
N ALA A 173 16.87 -9.86 6.78
CA ALA A 173 16.86 -11.27 7.16
C ALA A 173 15.57 -11.94 6.64
N PRO A 174 15.64 -13.18 6.08
CA PRO A 174 14.45 -13.85 5.55
C PRO A 174 13.27 -13.93 6.52
N ALA A 175 13.54 -14.24 7.80
CA ALA A 175 12.52 -14.32 8.85
C ALA A 175 11.94 -12.94 9.26
N ALA A 176 12.57 -11.84 8.87
CA ALA A 176 12.13 -10.48 9.19
C ALA A 176 11.28 -9.84 8.08
N VAL A 177 11.03 -10.54 6.98
CA VAL A 177 10.15 -10.02 5.93
C VAL A 177 8.71 -9.96 6.44
N PRO A 178 8.05 -8.79 6.36
CA PRO A 178 6.67 -8.66 6.81
C PRO A 178 5.73 -9.57 6.01
N ALA A 179 4.82 -10.25 6.71
CA ALA A 179 3.79 -11.05 6.06
C ALA A 179 2.75 -10.15 5.35
N VAL A 180 2.25 -10.63 4.22
CA VAL A 180 1.15 -9.98 3.48
C VAL A 180 -0.06 -10.88 3.51
N ALA A 181 -1.21 -10.31 3.89
CA ALA A 181 -2.47 -11.06 3.92
C ALA A 181 -2.79 -11.64 2.53
N GLY A 182 -3.13 -12.93 2.49
CA GLY A 182 -3.44 -13.64 1.25
C GLY A 182 -2.22 -14.04 0.41
N CYS A 183 -0.99 -13.83 0.92
CA CYS A 183 0.25 -14.23 0.24
C CYS A 183 1.01 -15.26 1.10
N ALA A 184 0.82 -16.53 0.81
CA ALA A 184 1.50 -17.62 1.52
C ALA A 184 2.88 -17.89 0.91
N ILE A 185 3.84 -17.03 1.20
CA ILE A 185 5.25 -17.18 0.83
C ILE A 185 6.12 -17.30 2.07
N GLN A 186 7.03 -18.25 2.09
CA GLN A 186 8.03 -18.43 3.14
C GLN A 186 9.40 -18.04 2.61
N TRP A 187 9.97 -16.98 3.18
CA TRP A 187 11.27 -16.47 2.79
C TRP A 187 12.43 -17.22 3.48
N ASP A 188 12.20 -17.67 4.71
CA ASP A 188 13.17 -18.41 5.49
C ASP A 188 13.10 -19.92 5.16
N HIS A 189 14.15 -20.42 4.53
CA HIS A 189 14.31 -21.83 4.14
C HIS A 189 15.07 -22.66 5.21
N GLY A 190 15.24 -22.08 6.42
CA GLY A 190 16.05 -22.69 7.49
C GLY A 190 17.57 -22.64 7.24
N ASP A 191 17.99 -22.04 6.13
CA ASP A 191 19.39 -21.86 5.74
C ASP A 191 19.52 -20.56 4.95
N SER A 192 20.46 -19.69 5.36
CA SER A 192 20.64 -18.37 4.77
C SER A 192 20.99 -18.41 3.28
N THR A 193 21.80 -19.37 2.86
CA THR A 193 22.23 -19.51 1.46
C THR A 193 21.05 -19.92 0.58
N ARG A 194 20.25 -20.88 1.05
CA ARG A 194 19.04 -21.32 0.35
C ARG A 194 18.00 -20.21 0.25
N SER A 195 17.77 -19.47 1.35
CA SER A 195 16.86 -18.34 1.38
C SER A 195 17.25 -17.25 0.39
N LYS A 196 18.53 -16.86 0.38
CA LYS A 196 19.05 -15.87 -0.58
C LYS A 196 18.95 -16.35 -2.02
N ARG A 197 19.22 -17.63 -2.29
CA ARG A 197 19.09 -18.20 -3.63
C ARG A 197 17.64 -18.16 -4.11
N GLY A 198 16.68 -18.59 -3.29
CA GLY A 198 15.25 -18.51 -3.65
C GLY A 198 14.81 -17.06 -3.92
N ALA A 199 15.25 -16.12 -3.10
CA ALA A 199 14.99 -14.70 -3.33
C ALA A 199 15.65 -14.20 -4.64
N GLN A 200 16.89 -14.61 -4.94
CA GLN A 200 17.58 -14.25 -6.19
C GLN A 200 16.86 -14.78 -7.42
N GLU A 201 16.37 -16.02 -7.39
CA GLU A 201 15.57 -16.59 -8.48
C GLU A 201 14.34 -15.71 -8.79
N MET A 202 13.70 -15.13 -7.74
CA MET A 202 12.59 -14.20 -7.94
C MET A 202 13.05 -12.85 -8.49
N VAL A 203 14.20 -12.32 -8.06
CA VAL A 203 14.82 -11.10 -8.61
C VAL A 203 15.01 -11.25 -10.11
N ASP A 204 15.58 -12.38 -10.54
CA ASP A 204 15.87 -12.68 -11.94
C ASP A 204 14.58 -12.78 -12.77
N LEU A 205 13.57 -13.48 -12.26
CA LEU A 205 12.25 -13.60 -12.93
C LEU A 205 11.49 -12.29 -13.02
N PHE A 206 11.65 -11.39 -12.05
CA PHE A 206 11.08 -10.05 -12.11
C PHE A 206 11.85 -9.09 -13.01
N GLY A 207 13.08 -9.44 -13.42
CA GLY A 207 13.98 -8.58 -14.17
C GLY A 207 14.41 -7.33 -13.39
N ILE A 208 14.62 -7.48 -12.08
CA ILE A 208 14.93 -6.35 -11.19
C ILE A 208 16.42 -6.02 -11.27
N VAL A 209 16.73 -4.77 -11.60
CA VAL A 209 18.11 -4.25 -11.69
C VAL A 209 18.46 -3.36 -10.49
N PHE A 210 17.45 -2.70 -9.89
CA PHE A 210 17.57 -1.82 -8.73
C PHE A 210 16.53 -2.17 -7.68
N GLU A 211 16.77 -1.81 -6.42
CA GLU A 211 15.79 -2.05 -5.34
C GLU A 211 14.44 -1.41 -5.67
N PRO A 212 13.35 -2.21 -5.80
CA PRO A 212 12.03 -1.66 -6.09
C PRO A 212 11.46 -0.93 -4.89
N ALA A 213 10.88 0.25 -5.10
CA ALA A 213 10.18 0.97 -4.05
C ALA A 213 8.87 0.28 -3.65
N LEU A 214 8.55 0.30 -2.35
CA LEU A 214 7.24 -0.12 -1.84
C LEU A 214 6.14 0.92 -2.08
N THR A 215 6.54 2.16 -2.37
CA THR A 215 5.65 3.27 -2.72
C THR A 215 5.99 3.74 -4.11
N SER A 216 5.04 3.67 -5.02
CA SER A 216 5.14 4.25 -6.36
C SER A 216 3.76 4.69 -6.82
N LEU A 217 3.71 5.65 -7.74
CA LEU A 217 2.44 6.10 -8.31
C LEU A 217 1.72 4.99 -9.08
N HIS A 218 2.42 4.00 -9.61
CA HIS A 218 1.80 2.79 -10.17
C HIS A 218 1.02 1.98 -9.12
N ILE A 219 1.52 1.88 -7.90
CA ILE A 219 0.80 1.18 -6.81
C ILE A 219 -0.45 1.94 -6.39
N GLN A 220 -0.46 3.27 -6.57
CA GLN A 220 -1.59 4.13 -6.28
C GLN A 220 -2.58 4.21 -7.47
N GLY A 221 -2.20 3.71 -8.64
CA GLY A 221 -2.97 3.85 -9.87
C GLY A 221 -2.90 5.27 -10.46
N GLU A 222 -1.84 6.01 -10.16
CA GLU A 222 -1.61 7.39 -10.57
C GLU A 222 -0.43 7.55 -11.54
N ALA A 223 0.01 6.45 -12.14
CA ALA A 223 1.03 6.43 -13.18
C ALA A 223 0.67 5.49 -14.31
N VAL A 224 1.17 5.80 -15.50
CA VAL A 224 1.05 5.01 -16.72
C VAL A 224 2.37 5.02 -17.47
N ASP A 225 2.85 3.83 -17.86
CA ASP A 225 3.96 3.69 -18.77
C ASP A 225 3.41 3.51 -20.19
N MET A 226 3.80 4.41 -21.08
CA MET A 226 3.36 4.37 -22.47
C MET A 226 4.44 4.85 -23.42
N ASN A 227 4.54 4.13 -24.54
CA ASN A 227 5.34 4.55 -25.68
C ASN A 227 4.44 5.29 -26.66
N ILE A 228 4.86 6.49 -27.06
CA ILE A 228 4.13 7.36 -27.97
C ILE A 228 5.04 7.70 -29.14
N SER A 229 4.56 7.49 -30.37
CA SER A 229 5.28 7.85 -31.59
C SER A 229 4.30 8.36 -32.66
N TRP A 230 4.81 9.12 -33.61
CA TRP A 230 4.02 9.60 -34.78
C TRP A 230 4.93 9.86 -35.97
N SER A 231 4.31 10.04 -37.14
CA SER A 231 4.97 10.47 -38.36
C SER A 231 4.56 11.91 -38.73
N GLY A 232 5.41 12.64 -39.42
CA GLY A 232 5.12 14.03 -39.82
C GLY A 232 5.02 15.00 -38.67
N THR A 233 4.03 15.89 -38.69
CA THR A 233 3.67 16.83 -37.64
C THR A 233 2.40 16.37 -36.97
N LEU A 234 2.43 16.18 -35.63
CA LEU A 234 1.28 15.81 -34.85
C LEU A 234 0.43 17.06 -34.54
N SER A 235 -0.81 17.10 -35.06
CA SER A 235 -1.75 18.19 -34.77
C SER A 235 -2.70 17.76 -33.68
N ILE A 236 -2.36 18.11 -32.42
CA ILE A 236 -3.06 17.67 -31.20
C ILE A 236 -3.75 18.84 -30.49
N LEU A 237 -4.90 18.59 -29.88
CA LEU A 237 -5.57 19.53 -28.97
C LEU A 237 -5.04 19.33 -27.55
N ASP A 238 -4.84 20.40 -26.80
CA ASP A 238 -4.61 20.35 -25.37
C ASP A 238 -5.93 20.24 -24.58
N ALA A 239 -5.87 20.12 -23.25
CA ALA A 239 -7.04 20.00 -22.42
C ALA A 239 -7.96 21.23 -22.43
N ASN A 240 -7.46 22.39 -22.88
CA ASN A 240 -8.19 23.65 -23.01
C ASN A 240 -8.75 23.87 -24.43
N GLY A 241 -8.54 22.90 -25.35
CA GLY A 241 -8.99 22.99 -26.74
C GLY A 241 -8.04 23.78 -27.67
N VAL A 242 -6.85 24.14 -27.19
CA VAL A 242 -5.86 24.81 -28.04
C VAL A 242 -5.12 23.78 -28.89
N ARG A 243 -4.97 24.09 -30.19
CA ARG A 243 -4.29 23.20 -31.13
C ARG A 243 -2.80 23.45 -31.16
N HIS A 244 -2.02 22.39 -31.03
CA HIS A 244 -0.57 22.40 -31.10
C HIS A 244 -0.09 21.60 -32.32
N ALA A 245 0.94 22.11 -33.01
CA ALA A 245 1.63 21.42 -34.10
C ALA A 245 2.99 20.94 -33.59
N ILE A 246 3.13 19.65 -33.33
CA ILE A 246 4.31 19.07 -32.70
C ILE A 246 5.14 18.32 -33.74
N GLY A 247 6.40 18.77 -33.91
CA GLY A 247 7.37 18.19 -34.84
C GLY A 247 8.28 17.15 -34.20
N ALA A 248 9.54 17.15 -34.62
CA ALA A 248 10.57 16.30 -34.04
C ALA A 248 11.07 16.83 -32.65
N PRO A 249 11.55 15.96 -31.75
CA PRO A 249 11.61 14.51 -31.89
C PRO A 249 10.22 13.87 -31.81
N ARG A 250 9.95 12.85 -32.65
CA ARG A 250 8.65 12.19 -32.77
C ARG A 250 8.49 11.05 -31.79
N SER A 251 8.74 11.34 -30.53
CA SER A 251 8.73 10.40 -29.42
C SER A 251 8.15 11.03 -28.17
N GLY A 252 7.26 10.31 -27.49
CA GLY A 252 6.73 10.71 -26.17
C GLY A 252 7.78 10.82 -25.09
N GLU A 253 8.92 10.14 -25.25
CA GLU A 253 10.05 10.22 -24.34
C GLU A 253 10.75 11.57 -24.38
N ALA A 254 11.03 12.07 -25.59
CA ALA A 254 11.96 13.17 -25.80
C ALA A 254 11.29 14.51 -26.19
N ASN A 255 10.03 14.51 -26.59
CA ASN A 255 9.37 15.71 -27.11
C ASN A 255 8.78 16.57 -26.01
N ARG A 256 9.45 17.73 -25.74
CA ARG A 256 9.04 18.65 -24.68
C ARG A 256 7.71 19.36 -24.95
N ASP A 257 7.37 19.60 -26.22
CA ASP A 257 6.09 20.24 -26.56
C ASP A 257 4.94 19.27 -26.27
N LEU A 258 5.14 17.97 -26.53
CA LEU A 258 4.18 16.94 -26.14
C LEU A 258 4.08 16.80 -24.61
N HIS A 259 5.19 16.94 -23.90
CA HIS A 259 5.14 16.93 -22.42
C HIS A 259 4.29 18.10 -21.88
N ALA A 260 4.40 19.28 -22.49
CA ALA A 260 3.58 20.42 -22.12
C ALA A 260 2.08 20.17 -22.38
N VAL A 261 1.74 19.57 -23.53
CA VAL A 261 0.35 19.17 -23.83
C VAL A 261 -0.15 18.15 -22.81
N GLY A 262 0.61 17.09 -22.51
CA GLY A 262 0.25 16.10 -21.50
C GLY A 262 -0.01 16.72 -20.13
N ALA A 263 0.80 17.71 -19.73
CA ALA A 263 0.65 18.42 -18.46
C ALA A 263 -0.68 19.19 -18.38
N THR A 264 -1.24 19.70 -19.49
CA THR A 264 -2.57 20.35 -19.50
C THR A 264 -3.68 19.38 -19.13
N TYR A 265 -3.55 18.09 -19.49
CA TYR A 265 -4.46 17.03 -19.08
C TYR A 265 -4.21 16.57 -17.63
N GLY A 266 -3.13 17.04 -16.99
CA GLY A 266 -2.69 16.56 -15.66
C GLY A 266 -1.96 15.22 -15.74
N VAL A 267 -1.37 14.90 -16.90
CA VAL A 267 -0.54 13.73 -17.16
C VAL A 267 0.87 14.21 -17.43
N LYS A 268 1.74 14.11 -16.44
CA LYS A 268 3.08 14.72 -16.46
C LYS A 268 4.16 13.69 -16.74
N LYS A 269 5.11 14.03 -17.61
CA LYS A 269 6.24 13.19 -17.98
C LYS A 269 7.31 13.18 -16.88
N LEU A 270 7.77 11.99 -16.49
CA LEU A 270 9.01 11.80 -15.74
C LEU A 270 10.19 11.72 -16.71
N LEU A 271 11.08 12.71 -16.66
CA LEU A 271 12.16 12.85 -17.66
C LEU A 271 13.28 11.82 -17.50
N SER A 272 13.42 11.22 -16.31
CA SER A 272 14.44 10.21 -16.01
C SER A 272 13.97 8.78 -16.34
N ASP A 273 12.70 8.59 -16.71
CA ASP A 273 12.13 7.28 -17.04
C ASP A 273 11.33 7.39 -18.34
N ALA A 274 11.85 6.80 -19.39
CA ALA A 274 11.39 6.96 -20.77
C ALA A 274 9.88 6.72 -20.99
N PRO A 275 9.25 5.63 -20.52
CA PRO A 275 7.83 5.40 -20.73
C PRO A 275 6.93 6.08 -19.71
N HIS A 276 7.48 6.58 -18.58
CA HIS A 276 6.70 6.94 -17.40
C HIS A 276 6.01 8.31 -17.47
N TRP A 277 4.71 8.31 -17.23
CA TRP A 277 3.86 9.50 -17.05
C TRP A 277 3.00 9.33 -15.79
N SER A 278 2.81 10.40 -15.03
CA SER A 278 2.08 10.32 -13.77
C SER A 278 1.32 11.60 -13.42
N SER A 279 0.57 11.55 -12.32
CA SER A 279 -0.17 12.73 -11.80
C SER A 279 0.78 13.85 -11.35
N THR A 280 1.98 13.53 -10.91
CA THR A 280 2.96 14.49 -10.35
C THR A 280 4.17 14.75 -11.25
N GLY A 281 4.54 13.80 -12.15
CA GLY A 281 5.76 13.83 -12.95
C GLY A 281 6.97 13.20 -12.24
N HIS A 282 6.68 12.39 -11.22
CA HIS A 282 7.69 11.66 -10.44
C HIS A 282 7.38 10.17 -10.45
#